data_0a96ae6962b87f2a17dbc0cd2ab968a4
#
_entry.id   0a96ae6962b87f2a17dbc0cd2ab968a4
#
_cell.length_a   1.000
_cell.length_b   1.000
_cell.length_c   1.000
_cell.angle_alpha   90.00
_cell.angle_beta   90.00
_cell.angle_gamma   90.00
#
_symmetry.space_group_name_H-M   'P 1'
#
loop_
_entity.id
_entity.type
_entity.pdbx_description
1 polymer ?
#
loop_
_entity_poly.entity_id
_entity_poly.type
_entity_poly.pdbx_seq_one_letter_code
_entity_poly.pdbx_strand_id
1 'polypeptide(L)'
;NNAGLLLKKNNIKIDKIFSSVLERANKTAEIAIMASEIENLHENGILIYEKDQRLNERDYGDLVGLNKAETAEKFGKEKVHIWRRSYDTPPPNGESLKDVVDRVSPYFTKKIQPFILDKKNVLIAAHGNSLRAIMIKVGMYKPEEISSIELPTGSPLCLDYDNGQLKEHYYLD
;
A
#
# COMPACT_ATOMS: atom_id res chain seq x y z
N ASN A 1 -14.20 5.14 -4.96
CA ASN A 1 -15.47 4.64 -5.49
C ASN A 1 -15.29 3.52 -6.52
N ASN A 2 -14.47 3.73 -7.55
CA ASN A 2 -14.21 2.71 -8.59
C ASN A 2 -13.75 1.36 -8.00
N ALA A 3 -12.80 1.38 -7.07
CA ALA A 3 -12.32 0.16 -6.42
C ALA A 3 -13.46 -0.65 -5.77
N GLY A 4 -14.37 0.00 -5.06
CA GLY A 4 -15.50 -0.69 -4.43
C GLY A 4 -16.47 -1.29 -5.45
N LEU A 5 -16.73 -0.59 -6.53
CA LEU A 5 -17.57 -1.11 -7.62
C LEU A 5 -16.94 -2.35 -8.27
N LEU A 6 -15.62 -2.35 -8.43
CA LEU A 6 -14.88 -3.52 -8.94
C LEU A 6 -14.92 -4.70 -7.96
N LEU A 7 -14.80 -4.45 -6.65
CA LEU A 7 -14.99 -5.49 -5.65
C LEU A 7 -16.39 -6.12 -5.74
N LYS A 8 -17.41 -5.28 -5.87
CA LYS A 8 -18.81 -5.74 -6.03
C LYS A 8 -19.02 -6.54 -7.32
N LYS A 9 -18.57 -5.98 -8.46
CA LYS A 9 -18.69 -6.63 -9.78
C LYS A 9 -18.08 -8.03 -9.80
N ASN A 10 -16.94 -8.20 -9.12
CA ASN A 10 -16.21 -9.46 -9.07
C ASN A 10 -16.58 -10.35 -7.87
N ASN A 11 -17.61 -9.99 -7.12
CA ASN A 11 -18.09 -10.73 -5.94
C ASN A 11 -16.98 -11.01 -4.89
N ILE A 12 -16.07 -10.07 -4.72
CA ILE A 12 -14.97 -10.20 -3.76
C ILE A 12 -15.51 -10.02 -2.34
N LYS A 13 -15.26 -11.00 -1.49
CA LYS A 13 -15.55 -10.93 -0.05
C LYS A 13 -14.33 -10.44 0.69
N ILE A 14 -14.53 -9.59 1.69
CA ILE A 14 -13.48 -9.09 2.57
C ILE A 14 -13.80 -9.47 4.01
N ASP A 15 -12.83 -10.02 4.72
CA ASP A 15 -12.96 -10.44 6.13
C ASP A 15 -12.24 -9.50 7.09
N LYS A 16 -11.20 -8.81 6.65
CA LYS A 16 -10.38 -7.92 7.46
C LYS A 16 -9.83 -6.77 6.64
N ILE A 17 -9.74 -5.59 7.25
CA ILE A 17 -9.18 -4.40 6.62
C ILE A 17 -8.01 -3.86 7.44
N PHE A 18 -6.91 -3.54 6.75
CA PHE A 18 -5.77 -2.80 7.28
C PHE A 18 -5.59 -1.49 6.54
N SER A 19 -5.23 -0.44 7.25
CA SER A 19 -4.95 0.87 6.67
C SER A 19 -3.79 1.53 7.39
N SER A 20 -3.20 2.55 6.76
CA SER A 20 -2.31 3.47 7.47
C SER A 20 -3.10 4.34 8.43
N VAL A 21 -2.40 5.17 9.23
CA VAL A 21 -3.07 6.16 10.07
C VAL A 21 -3.45 7.44 9.30
N LEU A 22 -3.03 7.58 8.06
CA LEU A 22 -3.30 8.77 7.25
C LEU A 22 -4.73 8.77 6.72
N GLU A 23 -5.40 9.92 6.88
CA GLU A 23 -6.82 10.08 6.57
C GLU A 23 -7.17 9.68 5.12
N ARG A 24 -6.31 10.00 4.15
CA ARG A 24 -6.57 9.66 2.75
C ARG A 24 -6.67 8.16 2.47
N ALA A 25 -5.90 7.34 3.20
CA ALA A 25 -5.99 5.88 3.10
C ALA A 25 -7.26 5.37 3.81
N ASN A 26 -7.57 5.93 4.97
CA ASN A 26 -8.79 5.59 5.72
C ASN A 26 -10.04 5.88 4.88
N LYS A 27 -10.15 7.06 4.28
CA LYS A 27 -11.26 7.41 3.38
C LYS A 27 -11.32 6.51 2.15
N THR A 28 -10.17 6.08 1.62
CA THR A 28 -10.15 5.12 0.51
C THR A 28 -10.78 3.80 0.91
N ALA A 29 -10.45 3.25 2.08
CA ALA A 29 -11.06 2.03 2.61
C ALA A 29 -12.58 2.21 2.81
N GLU A 30 -12.99 3.28 3.47
CA GLU A 30 -14.40 3.57 3.76
C GLU A 30 -15.23 3.68 2.47
N ILE A 31 -14.77 4.46 1.50
CA ILE A 31 -15.46 4.63 0.21
C ILE A 31 -15.50 3.34 -0.59
N ALA A 32 -14.41 2.55 -0.58
CA ALA A 32 -14.37 1.28 -1.29
C ALA A 32 -15.35 0.26 -0.69
N ILE A 33 -15.38 0.12 0.63
CA ILE A 33 -16.30 -0.79 1.30
C ILE A 33 -17.76 -0.35 1.12
N MET A 34 -18.05 0.94 1.25
CA MET A 34 -19.39 1.46 1.01
C MET A 34 -19.86 1.18 -0.43
N ALA A 35 -19.03 1.42 -1.42
CA ALA A 35 -19.36 1.17 -2.82
C ALA A 35 -19.44 -0.33 -3.18
N SER A 36 -18.78 -1.18 -2.41
CA SER A 36 -18.86 -2.64 -2.59
C SER A 36 -20.09 -3.28 -1.96
N GLU A 37 -20.81 -2.54 -1.09
CA GLU A 37 -21.94 -3.04 -0.32
C GLU A 37 -21.60 -4.22 0.61
N ILE A 38 -20.35 -4.28 1.09
CA ILE A 38 -19.91 -5.26 2.07
C ILE A 38 -20.33 -4.79 3.47
N GLU A 39 -21.18 -5.54 4.15
CA GLU A 39 -21.77 -5.15 5.43
C GLU A 39 -21.12 -5.81 6.66
N ASN A 40 -20.54 -7.00 6.50
CA ASN A 40 -19.99 -7.81 7.58
C ASN A 40 -18.79 -7.18 8.32
N LEU A 41 -18.30 -6.03 7.88
CA LEU A 41 -17.16 -5.30 8.45
C LEU A 41 -17.58 -4.11 9.31
N HIS A 42 -18.88 -3.99 9.62
CA HIS A 42 -19.40 -2.90 10.42
C HIS A 42 -19.88 -3.38 11.80
N GLU A 43 -19.58 -2.59 12.82
CA GLU A 43 -20.17 -2.72 14.16
C GLU A 43 -20.88 -1.42 14.51
N ASN A 44 -22.16 -1.51 14.87
CA ASN A 44 -23.00 -0.33 15.18
C ASN A 44 -22.99 0.75 14.06
N GLY A 45 -22.92 0.33 12.80
CA GLY A 45 -22.86 1.23 11.65
C GLY A 45 -21.49 1.86 11.39
N ILE A 46 -20.47 1.49 12.15
CA ILE A 46 -19.09 1.98 12.00
C ILE A 46 -18.22 0.91 11.35
N LEU A 47 -17.50 1.27 10.30
CA LEU A 47 -16.56 0.36 9.65
C LEU A 47 -15.40 0.04 10.60
N ILE A 48 -15.14 -1.25 10.79
CA ILE A 48 -14.05 -1.75 11.64
C ILE A 48 -12.85 -2.08 10.77
N TYR A 49 -11.72 -1.44 11.05
CA TYR A 49 -10.44 -1.70 10.41
C TYR A 49 -9.28 -1.37 11.32
N GLU A 50 -8.16 -2.03 11.10
CA GLU A 50 -6.94 -1.84 11.86
C GLU A 50 -6.05 -0.80 11.20
N LYS A 51 -5.64 0.24 11.95
CA LYS A 51 -4.77 1.31 11.49
C LYS A 51 -3.40 1.16 12.11
N ASP A 52 -2.35 1.33 11.30
CA ASP A 52 -0.98 1.31 11.80
C ASP A 52 -0.09 2.25 11.00
N GLN A 53 0.75 3.02 11.70
CA GLN A 53 1.68 3.95 11.09
C GLN A 53 2.74 3.27 10.21
N ARG A 54 3.02 1.97 10.42
CA ARG A 54 3.95 1.21 9.61
C ARG A 54 3.48 1.04 8.15
N LEU A 55 2.19 1.28 7.88
CA LEU A 55 1.63 1.33 6.53
C LEU A 55 1.58 2.75 5.94
N ASN A 56 2.08 3.76 6.64
CA ASN A 56 2.11 5.13 6.13
C ASN A 56 2.94 5.24 4.85
N GLU A 57 2.66 6.30 4.09
CA GLU A 57 3.49 6.66 2.95
C GLU A 57 4.93 6.96 3.40
N ARG A 58 5.85 6.77 2.48
CA ARG A 58 7.27 7.10 2.64
C ARG A 58 7.43 8.56 3.08
N ASP A 59 8.25 8.78 4.07
CA ASP A 59 8.63 10.12 4.49
C ASP A 59 9.70 10.68 3.54
N TYR A 60 9.39 11.76 2.86
CA TYR A 60 10.31 12.43 1.95
C TYR A 60 11.23 13.44 2.66
N GLY A 61 11.14 13.59 3.97
CA GLY A 61 12.01 14.44 4.78
C GLY A 61 12.00 15.89 4.31
N ASP A 62 13.17 16.44 4.01
CA ASP A 62 13.33 17.85 3.59
C ASP A 62 12.72 18.17 2.21
N LEU A 63 12.25 17.15 1.47
CA LEU A 63 11.55 17.36 0.20
C LEU A 63 10.05 17.62 0.37
N VAL A 64 9.50 17.43 1.56
CA VAL A 64 8.08 17.65 1.83
C VAL A 64 7.71 19.12 1.60
N GLY A 65 6.61 19.35 0.86
CA GLY A 65 6.13 20.70 0.54
C GLY A 65 6.82 21.37 -0.66
N LEU A 66 7.85 20.75 -1.22
CA LEU A 66 8.53 21.25 -2.42
C LEU A 66 7.99 20.56 -3.68
N ASN A 67 7.74 21.32 -4.74
CA ASN A 67 7.48 20.74 -6.05
C ASN A 67 8.78 20.27 -6.72
N LYS A 68 8.66 19.58 -7.86
CA LYS A 68 9.83 19.01 -8.56
C LYS A 68 10.88 20.06 -8.95
N ALA A 69 10.45 21.24 -9.41
CA ALA A 69 11.35 22.31 -9.83
C ALA A 69 12.08 22.93 -8.63
N GLU A 70 11.36 23.24 -7.55
CA GLU A 70 11.93 23.78 -6.31
C GLU A 70 12.92 22.80 -5.68
N THR A 71 12.60 21.50 -5.69
CA THR A 71 13.49 20.45 -5.18
C THR A 71 14.78 20.36 -6.01
N ALA A 72 14.66 20.40 -7.34
CA ALA A 72 15.82 20.37 -8.25
C ALA A 72 16.69 21.61 -8.11
N GLU A 73 16.08 22.78 -7.90
CA GLU A 73 16.80 24.04 -7.68
C GLU A 73 17.56 24.03 -6.36
N LYS A 74 16.94 23.56 -5.28
CA LYS A 74 17.53 23.54 -3.94
C LYS A 74 18.62 22.48 -3.76
N PHE A 75 18.45 21.30 -4.31
CA PHE A 75 19.32 20.13 -4.05
C PHE A 75 20.10 19.64 -5.26
N GLY A 76 19.79 20.11 -6.47
CA GLY A 76 20.36 19.62 -7.72
C GLY A 76 19.60 18.44 -8.32
N LYS A 77 19.48 18.45 -9.67
CA LYS A 77 18.69 17.45 -10.41
C LYS A 77 19.19 16.02 -10.19
N GLU A 78 20.50 15.80 -10.14
CA GLU A 78 21.09 14.47 -9.96
C GLU A 78 20.75 13.86 -8.62
N LYS A 79 20.89 14.61 -7.54
CA LYS A 79 20.55 14.14 -6.18
C LYS A 79 19.07 13.79 -6.07
N VAL A 80 18.21 14.66 -6.58
CA VAL A 80 16.75 14.45 -6.56
C VAL A 80 16.38 13.19 -7.36
N HIS A 81 17.04 12.97 -8.52
CA HIS A 81 16.83 11.77 -9.32
C HIS A 81 17.22 10.52 -8.54
N ILE A 82 18.39 10.52 -7.88
CA ILE A 82 18.85 9.41 -7.05
C ILE A 82 17.85 9.13 -5.94
N TRP A 83 17.40 10.13 -5.19
CA TRP A 83 16.44 9.94 -4.10
C TRP A 83 15.08 9.40 -4.55
N ARG A 84 14.66 9.73 -5.76
CA ARG A 84 13.39 9.26 -6.32
C ARG A 84 13.47 7.88 -6.94
N ARG A 85 14.63 7.49 -7.46
CA ARG A 85 14.83 6.25 -8.25
C ARG A 85 15.63 5.19 -7.53
N SER A 86 16.48 5.56 -6.58
CA SER A 86 17.26 4.61 -5.79
C SER A 86 16.35 3.88 -4.81
N TYR A 87 16.65 2.61 -4.59
CA TYR A 87 15.99 1.78 -3.59
C TYR A 87 16.41 2.14 -2.16
N ASP A 88 17.70 2.41 -1.94
CA ASP A 88 18.34 2.47 -0.63
C ASP A 88 18.92 3.85 -0.23
N THR A 89 18.83 4.84 -1.08
CA THR A 89 19.36 6.18 -0.81
C THR A 89 18.23 7.13 -0.39
N PRO A 90 18.13 7.49 0.91
CA PRO A 90 17.07 8.36 1.40
C PRO A 90 17.36 9.84 1.06
N PRO A 91 16.31 10.67 0.91
CA PRO A 91 16.48 12.11 0.96
C PRO A 91 16.87 12.57 2.37
N PRO A 92 17.39 13.81 2.53
CA PRO A 92 17.74 14.33 3.85
C PRO A 92 16.56 14.27 4.82
N ASN A 93 16.78 13.70 6.00
CA ASN A 93 15.79 13.51 7.06
C ASN A 93 14.54 12.70 6.64
N GLY A 94 14.64 11.91 5.58
CA GLY A 94 13.54 11.11 5.06
C GLY A 94 13.88 9.62 4.98
N GLU A 95 12.99 8.87 4.35
CA GLU A 95 13.10 7.44 4.15
C GLU A 95 13.48 7.10 2.70
N SER A 96 14.30 6.07 2.52
CA SER A 96 14.40 5.34 1.26
C SER A 96 13.25 4.33 1.14
N LEU A 97 13.06 3.74 -0.03
CA LEU A 97 12.11 2.62 -0.17
C LEU A 97 12.54 1.41 0.67
N LYS A 98 13.85 1.19 0.82
CA LYS A 98 14.38 0.15 1.71
C LYS A 98 13.95 0.38 3.16
N ASP A 99 14.00 1.61 3.66
CA ASP A 99 13.54 1.95 5.00
C ASP A 99 12.04 1.64 5.18
N VAL A 100 11.22 1.93 4.16
CA VAL A 100 9.80 1.56 4.16
C VAL A 100 9.63 0.04 4.20
N VAL A 101 10.39 -0.71 3.42
CA VAL A 101 10.37 -2.19 3.45
C VAL A 101 10.75 -2.71 4.85
N ASP A 102 11.76 -2.13 5.45
CA ASP A 102 12.26 -2.54 6.78
C ASP A 102 11.21 -2.36 7.88
N ARG A 103 10.30 -1.38 7.77
CA ARG A 103 9.18 -1.19 8.73
C ARG A 103 7.90 -1.94 8.34
N VAL A 104 7.60 -2.06 7.07
CA VAL A 104 6.37 -2.72 6.57
C VAL A 104 6.49 -4.24 6.66
N SER A 105 7.63 -4.81 6.29
CA SER A 105 7.84 -6.25 6.19
C SER A 105 7.60 -7.00 7.52
N PRO A 106 8.17 -6.58 8.66
CA PRO A 106 7.85 -7.23 9.94
C PRO A 106 6.39 -7.09 10.35
N TYR A 107 5.79 -5.95 10.08
CA TYR A 107 4.38 -5.70 10.36
C TYR A 107 3.48 -6.64 9.54
N PHE A 108 3.75 -6.76 8.24
CA PHE A 108 3.03 -7.68 7.36
C PHE A 108 3.10 -9.11 7.89
N THR A 109 4.29 -9.59 8.21
CA THR A 109 4.49 -10.95 8.74
C THR A 109 3.75 -11.18 10.05
N LYS A 110 3.79 -10.21 10.96
CA LYS A 110 3.23 -10.36 12.31
C LYS A 110 1.71 -10.15 12.37
N LYS A 111 1.18 -9.19 11.61
CA LYS A 111 -0.20 -8.73 11.73
C LYS A 111 -1.11 -9.10 10.56
N ILE A 112 -0.62 -9.09 9.34
CA ILE A 112 -1.43 -9.31 8.14
C ILE A 112 -1.38 -10.76 7.70
N GLN A 113 -0.20 -11.35 7.60
CA GLN A 113 0.01 -12.72 7.12
C GLN A 113 -0.79 -13.78 7.90
N PRO A 114 -0.98 -13.69 9.24
CA PRO A 114 -1.80 -14.65 9.96
C PRO A 114 -3.23 -14.78 9.43
N PHE A 115 -3.85 -13.69 9.01
CA PHE A 115 -5.19 -13.71 8.40
C PHE A 115 -5.17 -14.43 7.05
N ILE A 116 -4.14 -14.21 6.23
CA ILE A 116 -3.97 -14.88 4.94
C ILE A 116 -3.79 -16.39 5.15
N LEU A 117 -2.98 -16.80 6.13
CA LEU A 117 -2.79 -18.21 6.49
C LEU A 117 -4.06 -18.87 7.02
N ASP A 118 -4.94 -18.09 7.65
CA ASP A 118 -6.26 -18.52 8.12
C ASP A 118 -7.33 -18.44 7.01
N LYS A 119 -6.93 -18.30 5.75
CA LYS A 119 -7.80 -18.23 4.57
C LYS A 119 -8.80 -17.08 4.61
N LYS A 120 -8.47 -15.98 5.27
CA LYS A 120 -9.26 -14.75 5.28
C LYS A 120 -8.87 -13.86 4.12
N ASN A 121 -9.86 -13.18 3.56
CA ASN A 121 -9.63 -12.15 2.54
C ASN A 121 -9.34 -10.82 3.22
N VAL A 122 -8.19 -10.25 2.92
CA VAL A 122 -7.69 -9.02 3.54
C VAL A 122 -7.68 -7.89 2.51
N LEU A 123 -8.24 -6.76 2.88
CA LEU A 123 -8.09 -5.50 2.15
C LEU A 123 -7.05 -4.62 2.82
N ILE A 124 -6.11 -4.12 2.04
CA ILE A 124 -5.10 -3.16 2.50
C ILE A 124 -5.28 -1.85 1.74
N ALA A 125 -5.60 -0.79 2.46
CA ALA A 125 -5.66 0.57 1.93
C ALA A 125 -4.46 1.36 2.48
N ALA A 126 -3.51 1.64 1.60
CA ALA A 126 -2.26 2.29 1.98
C ALA A 126 -1.78 3.24 0.87
N HIS A 127 -0.49 3.30 0.62
CA HIS A 127 0.12 4.30 -0.25
C HIS A 127 1.09 3.65 -1.23
N GLY A 128 1.48 4.39 -2.27
CA GLY A 128 2.33 3.88 -3.33
C GLY A 128 3.58 3.16 -2.82
N ASN A 129 4.34 3.76 -1.92
CA ASN A 129 5.59 3.14 -1.45
C ASN A 129 5.37 2.06 -0.38
N SER A 130 4.38 2.19 0.50
CA SER A 130 4.06 1.11 1.44
C SER A 130 3.48 -0.11 0.72
N LEU A 131 2.70 0.07 -0.33
CA LEU A 131 2.22 -1.02 -1.18
C LEU A 131 3.36 -1.67 -1.97
N ARG A 132 4.31 -0.87 -2.52
CA ARG A 132 5.53 -1.41 -3.15
C ARG A 132 6.35 -2.24 -2.17
N ALA A 133 6.45 -1.81 -0.92
CA ALA A 133 7.12 -2.57 0.13
C ALA A 133 6.46 -3.94 0.35
N ILE A 134 5.14 -4.00 0.35
CA ILE A 134 4.39 -5.27 0.42
C ILE A 134 4.69 -6.14 -0.82
N MET A 135 4.68 -5.57 -2.01
CA MET A 135 4.99 -6.30 -3.25
C MET A 135 6.39 -6.93 -3.22
N ILE A 136 7.38 -6.22 -2.69
CA ILE A 136 8.72 -6.77 -2.48
C ILE A 136 8.68 -7.89 -1.43
N LYS A 137 8.01 -7.65 -0.31
CA LYS A 137 7.90 -8.62 0.79
C LYS A 137 7.30 -9.95 0.35
N VAL A 138 6.27 -9.92 -0.48
CA VAL A 138 5.59 -11.13 -0.96
C VAL A 138 6.23 -11.75 -2.20
N GLY A 139 7.31 -11.16 -2.70
CA GLY A 139 8.10 -11.72 -3.80
C GLY A 139 7.57 -11.44 -5.20
N MET A 140 6.66 -10.47 -5.37
CA MET A 140 6.14 -10.08 -6.69
C MET A 140 7.22 -9.43 -7.56
N TYR A 141 8.01 -8.55 -6.95
CA TYR A 141 9.07 -7.79 -7.62
C TYR A 141 10.34 -7.76 -6.79
N LYS A 142 11.47 -7.67 -7.49
CA LYS A 142 12.78 -7.39 -6.87
C LYS A 142 12.93 -5.88 -6.62
N PRO A 143 13.78 -5.48 -5.66
CA PRO A 143 14.06 -4.06 -5.41
C PRO A 143 14.48 -3.28 -6.66
N GLU A 144 15.21 -3.89 -7.57
CA GLU A 144 15.70 -3.26 -8.81
C GLU A 144 14.57 -2.96 -9.80
N GLU A 145 13.49 -3.73 -9.75
CA GLU A 145 12.35 -3.62 -10.67
C GLU A 145 11.30 -2.62 -10.20
N ILE A 146 11.17 -2.45 -8.88
CA ILE A 146 10.00 -1.81 -8.26
C ILE A 146 9.84 -0.33 -8.63
N SER A 147 10.93 0.38 -8.88
CA SER A 147 10.87 1.82 -9.21
C SER A 147 10.20 2.11 -10.55
N SER A 148 10.16 1.12 -11.46
CA SER A 148 9.50 1.21 -12.76
C SER A 148 8.04 0.77 -12.73
N ILE A 149 7.56 0.22 -11.62
CA ILE A 149 6.19 -0.28 -11.50
C ILE A 149 5.25 0.86 -11.12
N GLU A 150 4.27 1.10 -11.97
CA GLU A 150 3.20 2.05 -11.71
C GLU A 150 2.06 1.34 -10.97
N LEU A 151 1.46 2.05 -10.02
CA LEU A 151 0.29 1.60 -9.28
C LEU A 151 -0.91 2.45 -9.71
N PRO A 152 -1.84 1.91 -10.50
CA PRO A 152 -3.00 2.67 -10.91
C PRO A 152 -3.90 2.98 -9.72
N THR A 153 -4.36 4.22 -9.64
CA THR A 153 -5.27 4.68 -8.60
C THR A 153 -6.67 4.10 -8.82
N GLY A 154 -7.27 3.57 -7.76
CA GLY A 154 -8.64 3.07 -7.80
C GLY A 154 -8.82 1.71 -8.49
N SER A 155 -7.74 1.03 -8.84
CA SER A 155 -7.76 -0.33 -9.37
C SER A 155 -7.21 -1.29 -8.31
N PRO A 156 -8.04 -2.16 -7.72
CA PRO A 156 -7.57 -3.12 -6.74
C PRO A 156 -6.62 -4.13 -7.37
N LEU A 157 -5.46 -4.30 -6.75
CA LEU A 157 -4.54 -5.39 -7.05
C LEU A 157 -4.91 -6.59 -6.18
N CYS A 158 -5.28 -7.68 -6.80
CA CYS A 158 -5.54 -8.95 -6.13
C CYS A 158 -4.28 -9.80 -6.08
N LEU A 159 -4.04 -10.38 -4.91
CA LEU A 159 -2.99 -11.36 -4.67
C LEU A 159 -3.67 -12.65 -4.22
N ASP A 160 -3.66 -13.66 -5.06
CA ASP A 160 -4.29 -14.95 -4.76
C ASP A 160 -3.29 -15.88 -4.08
N TYR A 161 -3.64 -16.31 -2.89
CA TYR A 161 -2.86 -17.22 -2.06
C TYR A 161 -3.50 -18.60 -1.99
N ASP A 162 -2.66 -19.62 -2.06
CA ASP A 162 -3.04 -21.02 -1.77
C ASP A 162 -2.00 -21.64 -0.84
N ASN A 163 -2.47 -22.22 0.26
CA ASN A 163 -1.61 -22.81 1.30
C ASN A 163 -0.48 -21.87 1.79
N GLY A 164 -0.80 -20.59 1.93
CA GLY A 164 0.15 -19.56 2.39
C GLY A 164 1.17 -19.11 1.34
N GLN A 165 1.02 -19.54 0.09
CA GLN A 165 1.89 -19.14 -1.02
C GLN A 165 1.14 -18.29 -2.02
N LEU A 166 1.77 -17.21 -2.49
CA LEU A 166 1.26 -16.39 -3.57
C LEU A 166 1.28 -17.20 -4.87
N LYS A 167 0.10 -17.37 -5.51
CA LYS A 167 -0.07 -18.11 -6.76
C LYS A 167 -0.15 -17.22 -7.97
N GLU A 168 -0.95 -16.16 -7.90
CA GLU A 168 -1.06 -15.19 -8.96
C GLU A 168 -1.41 -13.81 -8.42
N HIS A 169 -1.19 -12.80 -9.24
CA HIS A 169 -1.61 -11.43 -8.97
C HIS A 169 -2.14 -10.77 -10.23
N TYR A 170 -3.18 -9.95 -10.09
CA TYR A 170 -3.83 -9.26 -11.20
C TYR A 170 -4.62 -8.05 -10.70
N TYR A 171 -4.87 -7.11 -11.58
CA TYR A 171 -5.79 -6.01 -11.28
C TYR A 171 -7.22 -6.41 -11.62
N LEU A 172 -8.17 -6.00 -10.75
CA LEU A 172 -9.59 -6.14 -11.06
C LEU A 172 -10.01 -5.17 -12.18
N ASP A 173 -10.85 -5.63 -13.09
CA ASP A 173 -11.41 -4.90 -14.21
C ASP A 173 -12.94 -5.13 -14.37
#